data_0e01b21999329ca67f9da3a00ce6b902
#
_entry.id   0e01b21999329ca67f9da3a00ce6b902
#
_cell.length_a   1.000
_cell.length_b   1.000
_cell.length_c   1.000
_cell.angle_alpha   90.00
_cell.angle_beta   90.00
_cell.angle_gamma   90.00
#
_symmetry.space_group_name_H-M   'P 1'
#
loop_
_entity.id
_entity.type
_entity.pdbx_description
1 polymer ?
#
loop_
_entity_poly.entity_id
_entity_poly.type
_entity_poly.pdbx_seq_one_letter_code
_entity_poly.pdbx_strand_id
1 'polypeptide(L)'
;NFSEQRLDTYRRVMKENGCTVKEEYIAYGDFWEIPSRAAMEKWVQEWEAGTSRRPEAIICANDMMAITASNVLQNHGLKVPEDVIVTGFDGLLLGECCMPKLTSAKNDAAQIGLNVIQMIDDHQNGKCTNVYDIVVPFYVDYSESCGCAQFKRGSHALVWSERDSPISVI
;
A
#
# COMPACT_ATOMS: atom_id res chain seq x y z
N ASN A 1 6.19 -11.84 -11.50
CA ASN A 1 6.29 -11.66 -10.05
C ASN A 1 5.45 -10.45 -9.64
N PHE A 2 4.54 -10.63 -8.65
CA PHE A 2 3.63 -9.54 -8.21
C PHE A 2 4.38 -8.33 -7.62
N SER A 3 5.51 -8.55 -6.96
CA SER A 3 6.34 -7.48 -6.41
C SER A 3 6.92 -6.59 -7.51
N GLU A 4 7.43 -7.19 -8.58
CA GLU A 4 7.97 -6.45 -9.72
C GLU A 4 6.88 -5.61 -10.40
N GLN A 5 5.68 -6.18 -10.61
CA GLN A 5 4.56 -5.45 -11.22
C GLN A 5 4.13 -4.24 -10.38
N ARG A 6 4.12 -4.35 -9.05
CA ARG A 6 3.80 -3.23 -8.15
C ARG A 6 4.87 -2.15 -8.21
N LEU A 7 6.15 -2.54 -8.17
CA LEU A 7 7.27 -1.62 -8.27
C LEU A 7 7.33 -0.93 -9.65
N ASP A 8 7.10 -1.65 -10.73
CA ASP A 8 7.05 -1.07 -12.08
C ASP A 8 5.88 -0.10 -12.23
N THR A 9 4.73 -0.42 -11.62
CA THR A 9 3.59 0.50 -11.59
C THR A 9 3.92 1.77 -10.82
N TYR A 10 4.55 1.65 -9.65
CA TYR A 10 5.03 2.80 -8.89
C TYR A 10 5.97 3.68 -9.73
N ARG A 11 7.02 3.08 -10.32
CA ARG A 11 7.98 3.82 -11.16
C ARG A 11 7.30 4.52 -12.33
N ARG A 12 6.35 3.84 -12.98
CA ARG A 12 5.59 4.40 -14.10
C ARG A 12 4.73 5.58 -13.66
N VAL A 13 3.94 5.43 -12.60
CA VAL A 13 3.05 6.48 -12.10
C VAL A 13 3.85 7.70 -11.61
N MET A 14 4.94 7.50 -10.89
CA MET A 14 5.83 8.59 -10.47
C MET A 14 6.35 9.38 -11.68
N LYS A 15 6.85 8.67 -12.69
CA LYS A 15 7.36 9.29 -13.93
C LYS A 15 6.27 10.05 -14.70
N GLU A 16 5.06 9.49 -14.82
CA GLU A 16 3.92 10.12 -15.49
C GLU A 16 3.50 11.43 -14.81
N ASN A 17 3.74 11.54 -13.48
CA ASN A 17 3.46 12.74 -12.70
C ASN A 17 4.67 13.65 -12.48
N GLY A 18 5.76 13.46 -13.23
CA GLY A 18 6.96 14.31 -13.15
C GLY A 18 7.81 14.13 -11.90
N CYS A 19 7.54 13.09 -11.10
CA CYS A 19 8.28 12.81 -9.88
C CYS A 19 9.52 11.96 -10.15
N THR A 20 10.61 12.28 -9.47
CA THR A 20 11.85 11.49 -9.57
C THR A 20 11.79 10.29 -8.63
N VAL A 21 12.00 9.10 -9.18
CA VAL A 21 12.19 7.89 -8.41
C VAL A 21 13.66 7.75 -8.05
N LYS A 22 13.94 7.51 -6.78
CA LYS A 22 15.29 7.23 -6.29
C LYS A 22 15.32 5.85 -5.65
N GLU A 23 16.33 5.06 -5.98
CA GLU A 23 16.46 3.69 -5.46
C GLU A 23 16.64 3.64 -3.93
N GLU A 24 17.17 4.70 -3.31
CA GLU A 24 17.30 4.82 -1.84
C GLU A 24 15.94 4.82 -1.12
N TYR A 25 14.84 5.12 -1.83
CA TYR A 25 13.46 5.07 -1.31
C TYR A 25 12.72 3.79 -1.65
N ILE A 26 13.42 2.77 -2.14
CA ILE A 26 12.86 1.47 -2.44
C ILE A 26 13.49 0.44 -1.51
N ALA A 27 12.67 -0.31 -0.80
CA ALA A 27 13.12 -1.40 0.05
C ALA A 27 12.30 -2.67 -0.19
N TYR A 28 12.87 -3.80 0.16
CA TYR A 28 12.22 -5.11 0.01
C TYR A 28 11.94 -5.67 1.41
N GLY A 29 10.67 -5.82 1.72
CA GLY A 29 10.19 -6.31 3.01
C GLY A 29 9.66 -7.74 2.95
N ASP A 30 9.84 -8.45 1.82
CA ASP A 30 9.46 -9.86 1.59
C ASP A 30 8.01 -10.20 2.01
N PHE A 31 7.13 -9.19 2.02
CA PHE A 31 5.73 -9.27 2.47
C PHE A 31 5.55 -9.62 3.97
N TRP A 32 6.62 -9.59 4.79
CA TRP A 32 6.59 -9.98 6.19
C TRP A 32 7.04 -8.87 7.14
N GLU A 33 6.64 -9.02 8.41
CA GLU A 33 6.92 -8.04 9.46
C GLU A 33 8.43 -7.83 9.69
N ILE A 34 9.19 -8.92 9.87
CA ILE A 34 10.61 -8.81 10.30
C ILE A 34 11.47 -8.06 9.28
N PRO A 35 11.50 -8.43 7.98
CA PRO A 35 12.31 -7.68 7.01
C PRO A 35 11.78 -6.25 6.78
N SER A 36 10.46 -6.03 6.84
CA SER A 36 9.87 -4.69 6.74
C SER A 36 10.29 -3.80 7.91
N ARG A 37 10.30 -4.34 9.12
CA ARG A 37 10.79 -3.65 10.32
C ARG A 37 12.26 -3.26 10.17
N ALA A 38 13.11 -4.19 9.73
CA ALA A 38 14.52 -3.91 9.52
C ALA A 38 14.77 -2.80 8.49
N ALA A 39 14.03 -2.80 7.39
CA ALA A 39 14.10 -1.76 6.38
C ALA A 39 13.66 -0.39 6.93
N MET A 40 12.56 -0.34 7.67
CA MET A 40 12.05 0.88 8.28
C MET A 40 12.98 1.45 9.36
N GLU A 41 13.51 0.61 10.24
CA GLU A 41 14.49 1.03 11.27
C GLU A 41 15.74 1.64 10.63
N LYS A 42 16.25 1.02 9.56
CA LYS A 42 17.36 1.57 8.79
C LYS A 42 17.03 2.96 8.24
N TRP A 43 15.88 3.12 7.59
CA TRP A 43 15.48 4.40 7.03
C TRP A 43 15.32 5.48 8.10
N VAL A 44 14.67 5.18 9.23
CA VAL A 44 14.50 6.15 10.31
C VAL A 44 15.83 6.58 10.87
N GLN A 45 16.79 5.66 11.10
CA GLN A 45 18.14 5.99 11.51
C GLN A 45 18.87 6.90 10.52
N GLU A 46 18.73 6.67 9.22
CA GLU A 46 19.31 7.52 8.18
C GLU A 46 18.70 8.93 8.18
N TRP A 47 17.39 9.05 8.43
CA TRP A 47 16.71 10.35 8.55
C TRP A 47 17.13 11.11 9.80
N GLU A 48 17.24 10.43 10.95
CA GLU A 48 17.71 11.02 12.22
C GLU A 48 19.17 11.47 12.12
N ALA A 49 20.01 10.71 11.42
CA ALA A 49 21.39 11.06 11.15
C ALA A 49 21.57 12.18 10.09
N GLY A 50 20.49 12.57 9.39
CA GLY A 50 20.54 13.55 8.32
C GLY A 50 21.27 13.08 7.06
N THR A 51 21.47 11.76 6.90
CA THR A 51 22.13 11.16 5.73
C THR A 51 21.19 10.92 4.57
N SER A 52 19.88 10.86 4.84
CA SER A 52 18.83 10.83 3.81
C SER A 52 17.65 11.71 4.22
N ARG A 53 16.83 12.10 3.22
CA ARG A 53 15.62 12.90 3.48
C ARG A 53 14.45 11.99 3.79
N ARG A 54 13.68 12.34 4.84
CA ARG A 54 12.43 11.65 5.16
C ARG A 54 11.41 11.82 4.02
N PRO A 55 10.74 10.74 3.57
CA PRO A 55 9.66 10.83 2.59
C PRO A 55 8.39 11.41 3.19
N GLU A 56 7.52 11.97 2.37
CA GLU A 56 6.18 12.39 2.78
C GLU A 56 5.20 11.22 2.82
N ALA A 57 5.46 10.16 2.05
CA ALA A 57 4.59 9.00 2.00
C ALA A 57 5.39 7.70 1.82
N ILE A 58 4.86 6.62 2.39
CA ILE A 58 5.35 5.26 2.22
C ILE A 58 4.20 4.42 1.66
N ILE A 59 4.42 3.83 0.50
CA ILE A 59 3.51 2.88 -0.14
C ILE A 59 4.01 1.48 0.14
N CYS A 60 3.25 0.70 0.87
CA CYS A 60 3.61 -0.67 1.24
C CYS A 60 2.96 -1.68 0.31
N ALA A 61 3.68 -2.73 -0.03
CA ALA A 61 3.19 -3.76 -0.93
C ALA A 61 2.05 -4.61 -0.33
N ASN A 62 1.91 -4.62 1.00
CA ASN A 62 0.73 -5.18 1.68
C ASN A 62 0.46 -4.49 3.01
N ASP A 63 -0.66 -4.83 3.65
CA ASP A 63 -1.08 -4.23 4.91
C ASP A 63 -0.19 -4.61 6.09
N MET A 64 0.36 -5.82 6.12
CA MET A 64 1.28 -6.25 7.18
C MET A 64 2.53 -5.36 7.20
N MET A 65 3.09 -5.07 6.03
CA MET A 65 4.23 -4.16 5.90
C MET A 65 3.86 -2.73 6.29
N ALA A 66 2.65 -2.27 5.93
CA ALA A 66 2.17 -0.93 6.26
C ALA A 66 1.95 -0.75 7.77
N ILE A 67 1.38 -1.75 8.44
CA ILE A 67 1.21 -1.77 9.90
C ILE A 67 2.57 -1.74 10.58
N THR A 68 3.51 -2.54 10.08
CA THR A 68 4.88 -2.56 10.60
C THR A 68 5.56 -1.21 10.43
N ALA A 69 5.44 -0.59 9.26
CA ALA A 69 6.00 0.74 9.00
C ALA A 69 5.40 1.79 9.94
N SER A 70 4.08 1.80 10.11
CA SER A 70 3.40 2.72 11.04
C SER A 70 3.89 2.55 12.48
N ASN A 71 4.05 1.30 12.94
CA ASN A 71 4.53 1.01 14.29
C ASN A 71 5.97 1.49 14.49
N VAL A 72 6.86 1.29 13.51
CA VAL A 72 8.24 1.79 13.61
C VAL A 72 8.26 3.31 13.66
N LEU A 73 7.53 3.99 12.76
CA LEU A 73 7.43 5.46 12.76
C LEU A 73 6.97 5.98 14.13
N GLN A 74 5.91 5.44 14.68
CA GLN A 74 5.34 5.85 15.97
C GLN A 74 6.30 5.59 17.13
N ASN A 75 7.04 4.48 17.13
CA ASN A 75 8.05 4.16 18.15
C ASN A 75 9.21 5.17 18.15
N HIS A 76 9.50 5.80 17.01
CA HIS A 76 10.45 6.90 16.88
C HIS A 76 9.81 8.29 17.01
N GLY A 77 8.57 8.38 17.47
CA GLY A 77 7.87 9.64 17.73
C GLY A 77 7.36 10.36 16.50
N LEU A 78 7.42 9.71 15.32
CA LEU A 78 6.86 10.23 14.08
C LEU A 78 5.35 9.92 14.01
N LYS A 79 4.58 10.89 13.57
CA LYS A 79 3.12 10.77 13.48
C LYS A 79 2.70 10.35 12.08
N VAL A 80 1.73 9.43 12.03
CA VAL A 80 1.02 9.03 10.81
C VAL A 80 -0.40 9.57 10.93
N PRO A 81 -0.89 10.39 10.01
CA PRO A 81 -0.28 10.77 8.72
C PRO A 81 0.54 12.07 8.74
N GLU A 82 0.63 12.82 9.85
CA GLU A 82 1.09 14.21 9.88
C GLU A 82 2.55 14.35 9.43
N ASP A 83 3.42 13.42 9.84
CA ASP A 83 4.82 13.42 9.47
C ASP A 83 5.10 12.55 8.24
N VAL A 84 4.41 11.40 8.15
CA VAL A 84 4.55 10.44 7.03
C VAL A 84 3.21 9.76 6.77
N ILE A 85 2.74 9.83 5.55
CA ILE A 85 1.59 9.07 5.07
C ILE A 85 1.98 7.61 4.89
N VAL A 86 1.11 6.68 5.30
CA VAL A 86 1.33 5.24 5.08
C VAL A 86 0.10 4.63 4.41
N THR A 87 0.34 3.84 3.35
CA THR A 87 -0.72 3.11 2.66
C THR A 87 -0.34 1.65 2.48
N GLY A 88 -1.34 0.78 2.52
CA GLY A 88 -1.21 -0.66 2.35
C GLY A 88 -1.95 -1.21 1.13
N PHE A 89 -1.99 -2.52 1.06
CA PHE A 89 -2.66 -3.31 0.04
C PHE A 89 -3.13 -4.63 0.68
N ASP A 90 -4.27 -5.15 0.30
CA ASP A 90 -5.01 -6.36 0.63
C ASP A 90 -6.31 -6.08 1.40
N GLY A 91 -6.40 -5.03 2.21
CA GLY A 91 -7.59 -4.68 2.99
C GLY A 91 -7.81 -5.61 4.17
N LEU A 92 -6.75 -5.94 4.89
CA LEU A 92 -6.84 -6.80 6.08
C LEU A 92 -7.64 -6.13 7.20
N LEU A 93 -8.46 -6.91 7.90
CA LEU A 93 -9.20 -6.45 9.09
C LEU A 93 -8.26 -5.85 10.15
N LEU A 94 -7.03 -6.34 10.24
CA LEU A 94 -6.02 -5.82 11.16
C LEU A 94 -5.72 -4.34 10.92
N GLY A 95 -5.73 -3.87 9.67
CA GLY A 95 -5.55 -2.46 9.31
C GLY A 95 -6.68 -1.55 9.83
N GLU A 96 -7.89 -2.09 10.01
CA GLU A 96 -9.02 -1.35 10.60
C GLU A 96 -8.90 -1.21 12.12
N CYS A 97 -8.11 -2.09 12.75
CA CYS A 97 -7.87 -2.09 14.19
C CYS A 97 -6.65 -1.26 14.59
N CYS A 98 -5.88 -0.76 13.62
CA CYS A 98 -4.71 0.08 13.89
C CYS A 98 -5.09 1.52 14.25
N MET A 99 -4.16 2.22 14.86
CA MET A 99 -4.26 3.67 15.09
C MET A 99 -3.00 4.36 14.55
N PRO A 100 -3.13 5.18 13.50
CA PRO A 100 -4.35 5.48 12.73
C PRO A 100 -4.83 4.28 11.89
N LYS A 101 -6.13 4.25 11.56
CA LYS A 101 -6.69 3.23 10.65
C LYS A 101 -6.04 3.30 9.30
N LEU A 102 -5.67 2.13 8.77
CA LEU A 102 -4.90 2.03 7.54
C LEU A 102 -5.74 2.30 6.30
N THR A 103 -5.26 3.19 5.46
CA THR A 103 -5.69 3.32 4.06
C THR A 103 -5.11 2.16 3.27
N SER A 104 -5.96 1.39 2.59
CA SER A 104 -5.53 0.20 1.86
C SER A 104 -6.30 0.01 0.56
N ALA A 105 -5.63 -0.56 -0.44
CA ALA A 105 -6.31 -1.07 -1.62
C ALA A 105 -6.94 -2.42 -1.29
N LYS A 106 -8.26 -2.51 -1.43
CA LYS A 106 -9.08 -3.68 -1.08
C LYS A 106 -9.69 -4.31 -2.31
N ASN A 107 -9.92 -5.62 -2.25
CA ASN A 107 -10.82 -6.31 -3.16
C ASN A 107 -12.10 -6.75 -2.44
N ASP A 108 -13.10 -7.13 -3.20
CA ASP A 108 -14.30 -7.75 -2.66
C ASP A 108 -14.09 -9.26 -2.49
N ALA A 109 -13.67 -9.67 -1.29
CA ALA A 109 -13.43 -11.07 -0.96
C ALA A 109 -14.70 -11.95 -1.08
N ALA A 110 -15.88 -11.37 -0.81
CA ALA A 110 -17.15 -12.09 -0.98
C ALA A 110 -17.41 -12.36 -2.46
N GLN A 111 -17.17 -11.37 -3.33
CA GLN A 111 -17.30 -11.56 -4.78
C GLN A 111 -16.28 -12.58 -5.30
N ILE A 112 -15.04 -12.57 -4.80
CA ILE A 112 -14.05 -13.61 -5.14
C ILE A 112 -14.57 -14.99 -4.77
N GLY A 113 -15.08 -15.16 -3.55
CA GLY A 113 -15.65 -16.43 -3.09
C GLY A 113 -16.81 -16.90 -3.95
N LEU A 114 -17.74 -16.01 -4.27
CA LEU A 114 -18.88 -16.33 -5.16
C LEU A 114 -18.42 -16.76 -6.56
N ASN A 115 -17.47 -16.05 -7.14
CA ASN A 115 -16.92 -16.39 -8.44
C ASN A 115 -16.26 -17.78 -8.45
N VAL A 116 -15.49 -18.11 -7.41
CA VAL A 116 -14.86 -19.43 -7.26
C VAL A 116 -15.89 -20.54 -7.17
N ILE A 117 -16.94 -20.36 -6.34
CA ILE A 117 -18.03 -21.35 -6.22
C ILE A 117 -18.72 -21.53 -7.55
N GLN A 118 -19.03 -20.45 -8.27
CA GLN A 118 -19.66 -20.51 -9.58
C GLN A 118 -18.79 -21.25 -10.61
N MET A 119 -17.49 -20.99 -10.61
CA MET A 119 -16.56 -21.70 -11.51
C MET A 119 -16.52 -23.21 -11.23
N ILE A 120 -16.56 -23.61 -9.95
CA ILE A 120 -16.61 -25.02 -9.56
C ILE A 120 -17.92 -25.66 -10.03
N ASP A 121 -19.06 -25.00 -9.80
CA ASP A 121 -20.38 -25.50 -10.23
C ASP A 121 -20.46 -25.66 -11.75
N ASP A 122 -20.01 -24.66 -12.50
CA ASP A 122 -19.99 -24.69 -13.97
C ASP A 122 -19.08 -25.82 -14.49
N HIS A 123 -17.93 -26.04 -13.84
CA HIS A 123 -17.05 -27.15 -14.21
C HIS A 123 -17.70 -28.52 -13.93
N GLN A 124 -18.29 -28.71 -12.76
CA GLN A 124 -18.96 -29.96 -12.39
C GLN A 124 -20.17 -30.28 -13.30
N ASN A 125 -20.88 -29.26 -13.75
CA ASN A 125 -22.03 -29.41 -14.63
C ASN A 125 -21.69 -29.45 -16.14
N GLY A 126 -20.40 -29.48 -16.49
CA GLY A 126 -19.93 -29.52 -17.87
C GLY A 126 -20.26 -28.25 -18.69
N LYS A 127 -20.60 -27.16 -18.02
CA LYS A 127 -20.92 -25.87 -18.67
C LYS A 127 -19.64 -25.12 -19.09
N CYS A 128 -18.51 -25.38 -18.41
CA CYS A 128 -17.24 -24.74 -18.68
C CYS A 128 -16.19 -25.81 -19.01
N THR A 129 -15.66 -25.74 -20.22
CA THR A 129 -14.58 -26.63 -20.68
C THR A 129 -13.20 -25.95 -20.69
N ASN A 130 -13.15 -24.64 -20.53
CA ASN A 130 -11.93 -23.84 -20.55
C ASN A 130 -11.74 -23.14 -19.22
N VAL A 131 -10.49 -23.05 -18.78
CA VAL A 131 -10.09 -22.17 -17.67
C VAL A 131 -10.18 -20.73 -18.18
N TYR A 132 -10.90 -19.90 -17.46
CA TYR A 132 -10.97 -18.47 -17.73
C TYR A 132 -10.62 -17.65 -16.50
N ASP A 133 -10.00 -16.50 -16.71
CA ASP A 133 -9.65 -15.59 -15.66
C ASP A 133 -10.79 -14.65 -15.35
N ILE A 134 -11.19 -14.56 -14.08
CA ILE A 134 -12.15 -13.56 -13.61
C ILE A 134 -11.36 -12.47 -12.89
N VAL A 135 -11.42 -11.25 -13.41
CA VAL A 135 -10.79 -10.09 -12.79
C VAL A 135 -11.76 -9.47 -11.80
N VAL A 136 -11.37 -9.45 -10.53
CA VAL A 136 -12.09 -8.71 -9.49
C VAL A 136 -11.36 -7.39 -9.25
N PRO A 137 -12.03 -6.23 -9.44
CA PRO A 137 -11.37 -4.95 -9.31
C PRO A 137 -11.00 -4.64 -7.86
N PHE A 138 -9.88 -3.92 -7.69
CA PHE A 138 -9.52 -3.29 -6.43
C PHE A 138 -10.12 -1.88 -6.34
N TYR A 139 -10.42 -1.46 -5.12
CA TYR A 139 -10.75 -0.08 -4.80
C TYR A 139 -9.90 0.40 -3.62
N VAL A 140 -9.69 1.70 -3.50
CA VAL A 140 -8.96 2.27 -2.37
C VAL A 140 -9.95 2.64 -1.28
N ASP A 141 -9.77 2.03 -0.10
CA ASP A 141 -10.49 2.42 1.12
C ASP A 141 -9.66 3.47 1.86
N TYR A 142 -10.04 4.72 1.64
CA TYR A 142 -9.37 5.86 2.26
C TYR A 142 -9.70 5.94 3.74
N SER A 143 -8.68 6.03 4.59
CA SER A 143 -8.83 6.09 6.04
C SER A 143 -7.87 7.11 6.67
N GLU A 144 -7.51 6.91 7.93
CA GLU A 144 -6.78 7.90 8.72
C GLU A 144 -5.31 8.00 8.31
N SER A 145 -4.66 6.90 7.95
CA SER A 145 -3.22 6.87 7.69
C SER A 145 -2.76 7.63 6.44
N CYS A 146 -3.69 8.05 5.57
CA CYS A 146 -3.40 8.98 4.46
C CYS A 146 -3.83 10.42 4.76
N GLY A 147 -4.37 10.70 5.95
CA GLY A 147 -4.97 12.00 6.26
C GLY A 147 -6.31 12.26 5.58
N CYS A 148 -6.85 11.29 4.85
CA CYS A 148 -8.06 11.44 4.04
C CYS A 148 -9.36 11.24 4.83
N ALA A 149 -9.31 10.76 6.06
CA ALA A 149 -10.48 10.51 6.91
C ALA A 149 -11.34 11.77 7.16
N GLN A 150 -10.74 12.95 7.01
CA GLN A 150 -11.43 14.24 7.13
C GLN A 150 -12.18 14.63 5.85
N PHE A 151 -11.92 13.99 4.73
CA PHE A 151 -12.57 14.23 3.46
C PHE A 151 -13.72 13.24 3.28
N LYS A 152 -14.95 13.76 3.20
CA LYS A 152 -16.16 12.93 2.97
C LYS A 152 -15.96 12.05 1.74
N ARG A 153 -16.33 10.77 1.84
CA ARG A 153 -16.41 9.82 0.70
C ARG A 153 -17.07 10.53 -0.49
N GLY A 154 -16.35 10.65 -1.59
CA GLY A 154 -16.90 11.15 -2.85
C GLY A 154 -16.20 12.37 -3.46
N SER A 155 -15.19 12.93 -2.83
CA SER A 155 -14.46 14.02 -3.44
C SER A 155 -12.95 13.77 -3.40
N HIS A 156 -12.43 13.53 -4.59
CA HIS A 156 -11.15 14.00 -5.09
C HIS A 156 -10.00 13.02 -5.27
N ALA A 157 -9.59 13.00 -6.52
CA ALA A 157 -8.19 12.86 -6.89
C ALA A 157 -7.35 13.81 -6.02
N LEU A 158 -6.35 13.26 -5.32
CA LEU A 158 -5.30 14.05 -4.70
C LEU A 158 -4.65 14.88 -5.82
N VAL A 159 -4.85 16.19 -5.79
CA VAL A 159 -4.09 17.10 -6.63
C VAL A 159 -2.70 17.17 -6.01
N TRP A 160 -1.78 16.42 -6.56
CA TRP A 160 -0.36 16.58 -6.27
C TRP A 160 0.05 17.95 -6.80
N SER A 161 0.20 18.93 -5.92
CA SER A 161 0.90 20.16 -6.26
C SER A 161 2.37 19.77 -6.48
N GLU A 162 3.00 20.35 -7.51
CA GLU A 162 4.42 20.20 -7.85
C GLU A 162 5.30 20.30 -6.59
N ARG A 163 5.63 19.18 -6.00
CA ARG A 163 6.57 19.10 -4.87
C ARG A 163 7.57 18.01 -5.18
N ASP A 164 8.82 18.37 -5.09
CA ASP A 164 9.98 17.44 -5.11
C ASP A 164 10.02 16.54 -3.85
N SER A 165 8.87 16.07 -3.41
CA SER A 165 8.74 15.31 -2.18
C SER A 165 8.91 13.83 -2.44
N PRO A 166 9.84 13.18 -1.75
CA PRO A 166 10.08 11.76 -1.94
C PRO A 166 8.92 10.91 -1.42
N ILE A 167 8.55 9.90 -2.19
CA ILE A 167 7.65 8.82 -1.81
C ILE A 167 8.48 7.56 -1.73
N SER A 168 8.41 6.84 -0.61
CA SER A 168 9.09 5.56 -0.43
C SER A 168 8.17 4.38 -0.68
N VAL A 169 8.76 3.28 -1.13
CA VAL A 169 8.07 1.99 -1.37
C VAL A 169 8.78 0.88 -0.62
N ILE A 170 8.02 0.10 0.13
CA ILE A 170 8.47 -1.15 0.76
C ILE A 170 7.73 -2.34 0.17
#